data_5fd6ea0c77ef2e5318751b9956f8e54d
#
_entry.id   5fd6ea0c77ef2e5318751b9956f8e54d
#
_cell.length_a   1.000
_cell.length_b   1.000
_cell.length_c   1.000
_cell.angle_alpha   90.00
_cell.angle_beta   90.00
_cell.angle_gamma   90.00
#
_symmetry.space_group_name_H-M   'P 1'
#
loop_
_entity.id
_entity.type
_entity.pdbx_description
1 polymer ?
#
loop_
_entity_poly.entity_id
_entity_poly.type
_entity_poly.pdbx_seq_one_letter_code
_entity_poly.pdbx_strand_id
1 'polypeptide(L)'
;MDFKIEIAKLLAAAAEISVEDAAAAVEIPAKKEMGDFAYPCFRLAKVFRKAPPMIAAELIEKIEKPAFIAKMQVVGAYINFFVDKSVYAEQVLSAVLEQKESYGKSDMGAGKTVVIDYSSPNIAKPFHVGHLRSTVIGNAIYKIHEELGYHCEGINHLGDWGTQFGKLIVAYKKWGSKEAVEKDGIQELMRIYVKFHDEAEKHPELKMDDEARLWFVKMQEGDEEALTLWKWFYDISIKEFERVYEMLGVKFDAYTGESFYNDKMDAVVQELKDKNLLKESEGAMIVDLEDKNMPPCLIIRKDGGTLYATRDITAALYRKKTYNFDKCIYLTALDQNLHFAQWFEVIHKMGYDWYKDLIHVPFGLVSLDSGKLSTRHGHVVLMEDLLNQACAETKRIIEEKNPNLENKEEIAKQVGIGAVIFNDLYNTRIKDVVFSWERMLNFDGETGPYVQYTHARACSILKRAGEPDFSDIHFEALSDEASLDVCKLLEAFPDKIKDAAAKREPSVVTRHLVAIAQAFNKFYHDNPILSSEPEVRQARLAVVFSVKTVLKKGLALLGIEAPEQM
;
A
#
# COMPACT_ATOMS: atom_id res chain seq x y z
N MET A 1 -11.21 -26.93 0.22
CA MET A 1 -12.30 -27.19 -0.81
C MET A 1 -12.79 -25.83 -1.27
N ASP A 2 -13.00 -25.57 -2.55
CA ASP A 2 -13.66 -24.33 -3.01
C ASP A 2 -15.16 -24.64 -3.16
N PHE A 3 -15.98 -24.18 -2.21
CA PHE A 3 -17.43 -24.43 -2.21
C PHE A 3 -18.12 -23.95 -3.47
N LYS A 4 -17.67 -22.82 -4.04
CA LYS A 4 -18.21 -22.29 -5.31
C LYS A 4 -17.97 -23.28 -6.45
N ILE A 5 -16.77 -23.84 -6.53
CA ILE A 5 -16.42 -24.84 -7.55
C ILE A 5 -17.12 -26.17 -7.30
N GLU A 6 -17.24 -26.61 -6.05
CA GLU A 6 -17.99 -27.85 -5.75
C GLU A 6 -19.48 -27.72 -6.09
N ILE A 7 -20.11 -26.59 -5.76
CA ILE A 7 -21.49 -26.28 -6.18
C ILE A 7 -21.60 -26.22 -7.70
N ALA A 8 -20.62 -25.61 -8.37
CA ALA A 8 -20.58 -25.56 -9.84
C ALA A 8 -20.50 -26.97 -10.47
N LYS A 9 -19.72 -27.89 -9.88
CA LYS A 9 -19.69 -29.30 -10.32
C LYS A 9 -21.04 -29.99 -10.21
N LEU A 10 -21.76 -29.77 -9.11
CA LEU A 10 -23.13 -30.31 -8.93
C LEU A 10 -24.08 -29.78 -9.99
N LEU A 11 -24.04 -28.46 -10.22
CA LEU A 11 -24.88 -27.79 -11.22
C LEU A 11 -24.52 -28.23 -12.63
N ALA A 12 -23.22 -28.34 -12.94
CA ALA A 12 -22.72 -28.78 -14.24
C ALA A 12 -23.22 -30.19 -14.58
N ALA A 13 -23.15 -31.11 -13.62
CA ALA A 13 -23.66 -32.49 -13.78
C ALA A 13 -25.20 -32.52 -13.96
N ALA A 14 -25.95 -31.71 -13.20
CA ALA A 14 -27.41 -31.68 -13.26
C ALA A 14 -27.94 -30.99 -14.51
N ALA A 15 -27.25 -29.97 -15.02
CA ALA A 15 -27.65 -29.16 -16.16
C ALA A 15 -26.95 -29.55 -17.48
N GLU A 16 -26.02 -30.50 -17.45
CA GLU A 16 -25.21 -30.94 -18.61
C GLU A 16 -24.45 -29.76 -19.29
N ILE A 17 -23.84 -28.91 -18.48
CA ILE A 17 -23.02 -27.75 -18.90
C ILE A 17 -21.58 -27.88 -18.42
N SER A 18 -20.67 -27.02 -18.87
CA SER A 18 -19.30 -27.01 -18.35
C SER A 18 -19.24 -26.52 -16.90
N VAL A 19 -18.24 -26.99 -16.13
CA VAL A 19 -18.01 -26.52 -14.76
C VAL A 19 -17.65 -25.04 -14.76
N GLU A 20 -16.92 -24.58 -15.77
CA GLU A 20 -16.53 -23.19 -15.97
C GLU A 20 -17.76 -22.27 -16.13
N ASP A 21 -18.72 -22.65 -16.98
CA ASP A 21 -19.96 -21.89 -17.18
C ASP A 21 -20.81 -21.85 -15.91
N ALA A 22 -20.90 -22.99 -15.21
CA ALA A 22 -21.61 -23.07 -13.94
C ALA A 22 -20.94 -22.15 -12.88
N ALA A 23 -19.62 -22.24 -12.71
CA ALA A 23 -18.86 -21.44 -11.75
C ALA A 23 -18.94 -19.94 -12.03
N ALA A 24 -18.92 -19.54 -13.31
CA ALA A 24 -19.08 -18.15 -13.73
C ALA A 24 -20.49 -17.59 -13.42
N ALA A 25 -21.47 -18.45 -13.22
CA ALA A 25 -22.84 -18.06 -12.91
C ALA A 25 -23.20 -18.17 -11.43
N VAL A 26 -22.47 -18.97 -10.63
CA VAL A 26 -22.64 -19.01 -9.16
C VAL A 26 -22.25 -17.69 -8.55
N GLU A 27 -23.14 -17.09 -7.79
CA GLU A 27 -22.98 -15.79 -7.11
C GLU A 27 -23.23 -15.89 -5.61
N ILE A 28 -22.73 -14.90 -4.86
CA ILE A 28 -23.01 -14.76 -3.42
C ILE A 28 -24.21 -13.84 -3.28
N PRO A 29 -25.33 -14.29 -2.67
CA PRO A 29 -26.51 -13.47 -2.48
C PRO A 29 -26.25 -12.25 -1.59
N ALA A 30 -26.89 -11.11 -1.91
CA ALA A 30 -26.77 -9.90 -1.08
C ALA A 30 -27.44 -10.04 0.31
N LYS A 31 -28.39 -10.96 0.44
CA LYS A 31 -29.13 -11.21 1.69
C LYS A 31 -28.82 -12.60 2.23
N LYS A 32 -28.45 -12.69 3.51
CA LYS A 32 -28.08 -13.95 4.18
C LYS A 32 -29.19 -15.03 4.15
N GLU A 33 -30.45 -14.60 4.22
CA GLU A 33 -31.59 -15.51 4.13
C GLU A 33 -31.74 -16.19 2.76
N MET A 34 -31.02 -15.74 1.75
CA MET A 34 -30.98 -16.34 0.41
C MET A 34 -29.85 -17.36 0.24
N GLY A 35 -29.16 -17.73 1.32
CA GLY A 35 -28.07 -18.70 1.30
C GLY A 35 -26.68 -18.12 1.19
N ASP A 36 -25.69 -19.01 1.15
CA ASP A 36 -24.28 -18.66 1.00
C ASP A 36 -23.89 -18.52 -0.47
N PHE A 37 -24.53 -19.31 -1.35
CA PHE A 37 -24.36 -19.25 -2.80
C PHE A 37 -25.73 -19.34 -3.48
N ALA A 38 -25.85 -18.73 -4.67
CA ALA A 38 -27.03 -18.79 -5.50
C ALA A 38 -26.65 -19.04 -6.96
N TYR A 39 -27.50 -19.80 -7.66
CA TYR A 39 -27.36 -20.01 -9.09
C TYR A 39 -28.60 -19.47 -9.84
N PRO A 40 -28.45 -18.45 -10.68
CA PRO A 40 -29.53 -17.90 -11.50
C PRO A 40 -29.79 -18.76 -12.75
N CYS A 41 -30.94 -19.40 -12.84
CA CYS A 41 -31.28 -20.27 -13.96
C CYS A 41 -31.67 -19.53 -15.26
N PHE A 42 -31.60 -18.19 -15.30
CA PHE A 42 -31.97 -17.38 -16.48
C PHE A 42 -31.17 -17.74 -17.73
N ARG A 43 -29.86 -18.03 -17.57
CA ARG A 43 -28.95 -18.36 -18.67
C ARG A 43 -29.33 -19.69 -19.34
N LEU A 44 -29.96 -20.58 -18.60
CA LEU A 44 -30.37 -21.90 -19.07
C LEU A 44 -31.71 -21.88 -19.84
N ALA A 45 -32.47 -20.79 -19.76
CA ALA A 45 -33.80 -20.69 -20.38
C ALA A 45 -33.77 -20.94 -21.90
N LYS A 46 -32.72 -20.46 -22.58
CA LYS A 46 -32.56 -20.68 -24.04
C LYS A 46 -32.17 -22.13 -24.37
N VAL A 47 -31.38 -22.77 -23.52
CA VAL A 47 -30.87 -24.13 -23.72
C VAL A 47 -32.00 -25.12 -23.45
N PHE A 48 -32.69 -24.98 -22.31
CA PHE A 48 -33.77 -25.90 -21.88
C PHE A 48 -35.14 -25.56 -22.51
N ARG A 49 -35.27 -24.38 -23.15
CA ARG A 49 -36.53 -23.87 -23.71
C ARG A 49 -37.69 -23.89 -22.71
N LYS A 50 -37.39 -23.59 -21.46
CA LYS A 50 -38.31 -23.56 -20.33
C LYS A 50 -38.22 -22.27 -19.54
N ALA A 51 -39.23 -21.96 -18.73
CA ALA A 51 -39.16 -20.81 -17.83
C ALA A 51 -38.13 -21.04 -16.73
N PRO A 52 -37.30 -20.05 -16.36
CA PRO A 52 -36.25 -20.20 -15.36
C PRO A 52 -36.65 -20.79 -14.01
N PRO A 53 -37.86 -20.48 -13.45
CA PRO A 53 -38.33 -21.12 -12.21
C PRO A 53 -38.58 -22.62 -12.37
N MET A 54 -39.04 -23.05 -13.54
CA MET A 54 -39.26 -24.49 -13.82
C MET A 54 -37.91 -25.23 -13.92
N ILE A 55 -36.93 -24.58 -14.55
CA ILE A 55 -35.56 -25.13 -14.64
C ILE A 55 -34.96 -25.27 -13.23
N ALA A 56 -35.10 -24.26 -12.38
CA ALA A 56 -34.60 -24.32 -11.00
C ALA A 56 -35.24 -25.48 -10.21
N ALA A 57 -36.57 -25.70 -10.35
CA ALA A 57 -37.27 -26.79 -9.70
C ALA A 57 -36.82 -28.16 -10.22
N GLU A 58 -36.60 -28.32 -11.54
CA GLU A 58 -36.13 -29.59 -12.10
C GLU A 58 -34.66 -29.90 -11.74
N LEU A 59 -33.80 -28.86 -11.70
CA LEU A 59 -32.39 -29.05 -11.39
C LEU A 59 -32.18 -29.44 -9.92
N ILE A 60 -32.92 -28.84 -8.99
CA ILE A 60 -32.74 -29.14 -7.57
C ILE A 60 -33.11 -30.61 -7.23
N GLU A 61 -34.07 -31.19 -7.98
CA GLU A 61 -34.44 -32.59 -7.84
C GLU A 61 -33.37 -33.56 -8.36
N LYS A 62 -32.54 -33.11 -9.31
CA LYS A 62 -31.44 -33.90 -9.88
C LYS A 62 -30.17 -33.83 -9.06
N ILE A 63 -30.04 -32.82 -8.20
CA ILE A 63 -28.83 -32.61 -7.39
C ILE A 63 -28.97 -33.46 -6.10
N GLU A 64 -28.17 -34.50 -5.98
CA GLU A 64 -27.98 -35.18 -4.72
C GLU A 64 -27.25 -34.25 -3.74
N LYS A 65 -27.90 -34.01 -2.57
CA LYS A 65 -27.36 -33.08 -1.56
C LYS A 65 -26.11 -33.67 -0.90
N PRO A 66 -24.92 -33.12 -1.11
CA PRO A 66 -23.68 -33.57 -0.48
C PRO A 66 -23.63 -33.15 1.00
N ALA A 67 -22.75 -33.79 1.79
CA ALA A 67 -22.62 -33.52 3.23
C ALA A 67 -22.28 -32.05 3.54
N PHE A 68 -21.53 -31.36 2.68
CA PHE A 68 -21.16 -29.97 2.90
C PHE A 68 -22.29 -28.96 2.65
N ILE A 69 -23.45 -29.40 2.16
CA ILE A 69 -24.65 -28.57 1.97
C ILE A 69 -25.67 -28.92 3.07
N ALA A 70 -25.98 -27.97 3.93
CA ALA A 70 -27.03 -28.11 4.94
C ALA A 70 -28.43 -28.09 4.28
N LYS A 71 -28.65 -27.16 3.35
CA LYS A 71 -29.96 -26.96 2.70
C LYS A 71 -29.77 -26.42 1.27
N MET A 72 -30.66 -26.90 0.38
CA MET A 72 -30.88 -26.27 -0.93
C MET A 72 -32.33 -25.76 -1.00
N GLN A 73 -32.57 -24.63 -1.66
CA GLN A 73 -33.89 -24.04 -1.77
C GLN A 73 -34.06 -23.29 -3.10
N VAL A 74 -35.18 -23.54 -3.79
CA VAL A 74 -35.56 -22.74 -4.94
C VAL A 74 -36.36 -21.52 -4.49
N VAL A 75 -35.94 -20.32 -4.95
CA VAL A 75 -36.67 -19.07 -4.77
C VAL A 75 -36.77 -18.37 -6.12
N GLY A 76 -37.96 -18.41 -6.71
CA GLY A 76 -38.17 -17.91 -8.08
C GLY A 76 -37.32 -18.68 -9.09
N ALA A 77 -36.43 -17.97 -9.77
CA ALA A 77 -35.51 -18.53 -10.76
C ALA A 77 -34.13 -18.89 -10.23
N TYR A 78 -33.95 -18.89 -8.91
CA TYR A 78 -32.68 -19.17 -8.26
C TYR A 78 -32.69 -20.50 -7.48
N ILE A 79 -31.58 -21.20 -7.56
CA ILE A 79 -31.27 -22.29 -6.62
C ILE A 79 -30.29 -21.72 -5.59
N ASN A 80 -30.72 -21.67 -4.33
CA ASN A 80 -29.94 -21.18 -3.21
C ASN A 80 -29.33 -22.34 -2.44
N PHE A 81 -28.04 -22.24 -2.13
CA PHE A 81 -27.27 -23.24 -1.40
C PHE A 81 -26.87 -22.68 -0.05
N PHE A 82 -27.14 -23.44 1.02
CA PHE A 82 -26.71 -23.14 2.37
C PHE A 82 -25.66 -24.19 2.73
N VAL A 83 -24.42 -23.71 2.94
CA VAL A 83 -23.31 -24.59 3.32
C VAL A 83 -23.50 -25.03 4.79
N ASP A 84 -23.11 -26.25 5.12
CA ASP A 84 -23.06 -26.69 6.50
C ASP A 84 -22.02 -25.88 7.27
N LYS A 85 -22.43 -25.24 8.38
CA LYS A 85 -21.61 -24.31 9.12
C LYS A 85 -20.39 -24.97 9.75
N SER A 86 -20.51 -26.21 10.20
CA SER A 86 -19.40 -26.95 10.80
C SER A 86 -18.37 -27.33 9.75
N VAL A 87 -18.81 -27.81 8.59
CA VAL A 87 -17.92 -28.14 7.46
C VAL A 87 -17.23 -26.88 6.92
N TYR A 88 -17.97 -25.75 6.88
CA TYR A 88 -17.38 -24.46 6.50
C TYR A 88 -16.29 -24.02 7.49
N ALA A 89 -16.60 -24.07 8.78
CA ALA A 89 -15.63 -23.71 9.83
C ALA A 89 -14.42 -24.63 9.82
N GLU A 90 -14.62 -25.95 9.71
CA GLU A 90 -13.54 -26.94 9.59
C GLU A 90 -12.59 -26.59 8.46
N GLN A 91 -13.12 -26.37 7.27
CA GLN A 91 -12.30 -26.08 6.09
C GLN A 91 -11.46 -24.82 6.26
N VAL A 92 -12.09 -23.71 6.68
CA VAL A 92 -11.41 -22.41 6.80
C VAL A 92 -10.39 -22.43 7.93
N LEU A 93 -10.78 -22.90 9.11
CA LEU A 93 -9.91 -22.89 10.28
C LEU A 93 -8.74 -23.88 10.13
N SER A 94 -8.99 -25.08 9.57
CA SER A 94 -7.91 -26.03 9.28
C SER A 94 -6.89 -25.44 8.31
N ALA A 95 -7.33 -24.74 7.26
CA ALA A 95 -6.42 -24.08 6.33
C ALA A 95 -5.54 -23.00 7.03
N VAL A 96 -6.11 -22.21 7.95
CA VAL A 96 -5.34 -21.21 8.71
C VAL A 96 -4.40 -21.89 9.71
N LEU A 97 -4.86 -22.94 10.40
CA LEU A 97 -4.06 -23.70 11.38
C LEU A 97 -2.85 -24.40 10.73
N GLU A 98 -3.03 -24.95 9.53
CA GLU A 98 -1.96 -25.59 8.75
C GLU A 98 -0.97 -24.59 8.20
N GLN A 99 -1.45 -23.54 7.53
CA GLN A 99 -0.62 -22.58 6.84
C GLN A 99 0.00 -21.54 7.78
N LYS A 100 -0.65 -21.25 8.92
CA LYS A 100 -0.15 -20.28 9.92
C LYS A 100 0.25 -18.96 9.27
N GLU A 101 1.52 -18.55 9.42
CA GLU A 101 2.06 -17.31 8.86
C GLU A 101 2.10 -17.29 7.32
N SER A 102 1.95 -18.44 6.68
CA SER A 102 1.87 -18.54 5.21
C SER A 102 0.44 -18.39 4.67
N TYR A 103 -0.58 -18.28 5.53
CA TYR A 103 -1.95 -18.10 5.09
C TYR A 103 -2.12 -16.78 4.31
N GLY A 104 -2.62 -16.87 3.10
CA GLY A 104 -2.73 -15.75 2.16
C GLY A 104 -1.56 -15.61 1.19
N LYS A 105 -0.47 -16.34 1.40
CA LYS A 105 0.66 -16.39 0.47
C LYS A 105 0.24 -16.99 -0.87
N SER A 106 0.86 -16.49 -1.95
CA SER A 106 0.63 -16.99 -3.30
C SER A 106 1.92 -16.94 -4.10
N ASP A 107 2.03 -17.76 -5.11
CA ASP A 107 3.12 -17.80 -6.08
C ASP A 107 2.73 -17.22 -7.46
N MET A 108 1.61 -16.49 -7.53
CA MET A 108 1.13 -15.90 -8.79
C MET A 108 2.13 -14.95 -9.44
N GLY A 109 3.04 -14.39 -8.64
CA GLY A 109 4.13 -13.53 -9.06
C GLY A 109 5.45 -14.26 -9.31
N ALA A 110 5.50 -15.59 -9.19
CA ALA A 110 6.74 -16.34 -9.33
C ALA A 110 7.42 -16.10 -10.69
N GLY A 111 8.71 -15.75 -10.64
CA GLY A 111 9.49 -15.42 -11.84
C GLY A 111 9.21 -14.04 -12.44
N LYS A 112 8.41 -13.19 -11.78
CA LYS A 112 8.08 -11.83 -12.24
C LYS A 112 8.66 -10.80 -11.28
N THR A 113 9.13 -9.69 -11.86
CA THR A 113 9.72 -8.57 -11.11
C THR A 113 8.80 -7.35 -11.14
N VAL A 114 8.60 -6.73 -9.98
CA VAL A 114 7.89 -5.45 -9.83
C VAL A 114 8.85 -4.41 -9.25
N VAL A 115 9.11 -3.36 -10.02
CA VAL A 115 9.86 -2.19 -9.54
C VAL A 115 8.87 -1.17 -8.98
N ILE A 116 9.14 -0.62 -7.81
CA ILE A 116 8.26 0.35 -7.15
C ILE A 116 9.09 1.56 -6.75
N ASP A 117 8.80 2.70 -7.38
CA ASP A 117 9.38 4.01 -7.08
C ASP A 117 8.47 4.75 -6.11
N TYR A 118 8.94 5.00 -4.90
CA TYR A 118 8.13 5.61 -3.85
C TYR A 118 8.96 6.38 -2.83
N SER A 119 8.31 7.19 -2.00
CA SER A 119 8.89 8.16 -1.06
C SER A 119 9.56 9.33 -1.78
N SER A 120 10.74 9.14 -2.34
CA SER A 120 11.46 10.03 -3.26
C SER A 120 11.55 11.50 -2.80
N PRO A 121 12.02 11.76 -1.54
CA PRO A 121 12.12 13.11 -1.03
C PRO A 121 13.28 13.89 -1.68
N ASN A 122 13.18 15.23 -1.64
CA ASN A 122 14.29 16.08 -2.03
C ASN A 122 15.33 16.14 -0.91
N ILE A 123 16.60 15.94 -1.22
CA ILE A 123 17.69 16.10 -0.26
C ILE A 123 17.83 17.57 0.17
N ALA A 124 18.49 17.82 1.28
CA ALA A 124 18.64 19.13 1.91
C ALA A 124 17.31 19.81 2.29
N LYS A 125 16.22 19.03 2.34
CA LYS A 125 14.94 19.44 2.90
C LYS A 125 14.50 18.44 3.96
N PRO A 126 13.85 18.92 5.03
CA PRO A 126 13.39 18.01 6.09
C PRO A 126 12.32 17.05 5.57
N PHE A 127 12.32 15.84 6.11
CA PHE A 127 11.29 14.85 5.84
C PHE A 127 10.01 15.24 6.59
N HIS A 128 8.99 15.64 5.87
CA HIS A 128 7.75 16.17 6.43
C HIS A 128 6.53 15.29 6.14
N VAL A 129 5.43 15.56 6.82
CA VAL A 129 4.17 14.79 6.71
C VAL A 129 3.67 14.65 5.26
N GLY A 130 4.00 15.59 4.36
CA GLY A 130 3.68 15.45 2.92
C GLY A 130 4.34 14.24 2.24
N HIS A 131 5.43 13.69 2.80
CA HIS A 131 6.08 12.48 2.29
C HIS A 131 5.47 11.19 2.85
N LEU A 132 4.60 11.26 3.88
CA LEU A 132 4.01 10.09 4.53
C LEU A 132 3.33 9.18 3.52
N ARG A 133 2.42 9.75 2.74
CA ARG A 133 1.56 8.99 1.83
C ARG A 133 2.34 8.17 0.81
N SER A 134 3.27 8.82 0.10
CA SER A 134 4.14 8.12 -0.85
C SER A 134 4.88 6.97 -0.17
N THR A 135 5.42 7.21 1.03
CA THR A 135 6.23 6.24 1.76
C THR A 135 5.40 5.04 2.23
N VAL A 136 4.27 5.26 2.93
CA VAL A 136 3.50 4.14 3.53
C VAL A 136 2.67 3.38 2.50
N ILE A 137 2.10 4.07 1.49
CA ILE A 137 1.38 3.41 0.41
C ILE A 137 2.34 2.56 -0.43
N GLY A 138 3.52 3.11 -0.75
CA GLY A 138 4.55 2.39 -1.50
C GLY A 138 5.04 1.14 -0.78
N ASN A 139 5.36 1.26 0.50
CA ASN A 139 5.76 0.13 1.33
C ASN A 139 4.67 -0.95 1.43
N ALA A 140 3.41 -0.56 1.58
CA ALA A 140 2.30 -1.52 1.60
C ALA A 140 2.12 -2.23 0.24
N ILE A 141 2.22 -1.50 -0.89
CA ILE A 141 2.18 -2.10 -2.22
C ILE A 141 3.37 -3.07 -2.42
N TYR A 142 4.56 -2.70 -1.95
CA TYR A 142 5.76 -3.55 -1.99
C TYR A 142 5.50 -4.88 -1.25
N LYS A 143 5.10 -4.82 0.02
CA LYS A 143 4.84 -6.00 0.87
C LYS A 143 3.70 -6.87 0.34
N ILE A 144 2.64 -6.27 -0.21
CA ILE A 144 1.52 -7.00 -0.82
C ILE A 144 1.97 -7.76 -2.07
N HIS A 145 2.82 -7.18 -2.92
CA HIS A 145 3.34 -7.90 -4.10
C HIS A 145 4.34 -9.00 -3.69
N GLU A 146 5.19 -8.73 -2.71
CA GLU A 146 6.13 -9.73 -2.17
C GLU A 146 5.36 -10.94 -1.60
N GLU A 147 4.26 -10.73 -0.87
CA GLU A 147 3.39 -11.79 -0.36
C GLU A 147 2.76 -12.65 -1.48
N LEU A 148 2.54 -12.05 -2.63
CA LEU A 148 2.02 -12.73 -3.82
C LEU A 148 3.11 -13.39 -4.67
N GLY A 149 4.36 -13.45 -4.17
CA GLY A 149 5.47 -14.16 -4.79
C GLY A 149 6.22 -13.38 -5.89
N TYR A 150 5.97 -12.08 -6.04
CA TYR A 150 6.77 -11.25 -6.94
C TYR A 150 8.15 -10.96 -6.32
N HIS A 151 9.15 -10.87 -7.17
CA HIS A 151 10.40 -10.22 -6.81
C HIS A 151 10.19 -8.70 -6.85
N CYS A 152 10.33 -8.03 -5.72
CA CYS A 152 10.09 -6.59 -5.61
C CYS A 152 11.41 -5.84 -5.49
N GLU A 153 11.52 -4.70 -6.20
CA GLU A 153 12.63 -3.75 -6.12
C GLU A 153 12.09 -2.39 -5.73
N GLY A 154 12.34 -1.98 -4.50
CA GLY A 154 11.94 -0.68 -3.95
C GLY A 154 12.98 0.40 -4.26
N ILE A 155 12.62 1.36 -5.08
CA ILE A 155 13.51 2.45 -5.51
C ILE A 155 13.16 3.73 -4.74
N ASN A 156 14.16 4.35 -4.13
CA ASN A 156 14.08 5.72 -3.63
C ASN A 156 14.74 6.67 -4.66
N HIS A 157 13.91 7.29 -5.49
CA HIS A 157 14.35 8.23 -6.52
C HIS A 157 14.47 9.64 -5.94
N LEU A 158 15.57 9.90 -5.24
CA LEU A 158 15.78 11.14 -4.53
C LEU A 158 15.89 12.35 -5.47
N GLY A 159 15.29 13.48 -5.08
CA GLY A 159 15.52 14.77 -5.71
C GLY A 159 16.86 15.37 -5.24
N ASP A 160 17.95 14.84 -5.76
CA ASP A 160 19.32 15.15 -5.33
C ASP A 160 20.12 15.96 -6.33
N TRP A 161 19.47 16.49 -7.38
CA TRP A 161 20.13 17.28 -8.41
C TRP A 161 19.29 18.48 -8.86
N GLY A 162 19.91 19.63 -9.07
CA GLY A 162 19.22 20.83 -9.55
C GLY A 162 19.79 22.14 -9.00
N THR A 163 19.27 23.26 -9.49
CA THR A 163 19.72 24.62 -9.11
C THR A 163 19.53 24.91 -7.62
N GLN A 164 18.67 24.19 -6.91
CA GLN A 164 18.51 24.31 -5.45
C GLN A 164 19.81 24.02 -4.69
N PHE A 165 20.68 23.17 -5.22
CA PHE A 165 21.98 22.88 -4.59
C PHE A 165 22.96 24.02 -4.78
N GLY A 166 22.94 24.70 -5.91
CA GLY A 166 23.69 25.94 -6.08
C GLY A 166 23.28 27.01 -5.07
N LYS A 167 21.96 27.15 -4.82
CA LYS A 167 21.43 28.06 -3.78
C LYS A 167 21.94 27.67 -2.39
N LEU A 168 21.91 26.37 -2.07
CA LEU A 168 22.36 25.87 -0.78
C LEU A 168 23.86 26.05 -0.58
N ILE A 169 24.68 25.84 -1.62
CA ILE A 169 26.13 26.11 -1.58
C ILE A 169 26.40 27.59 -1.30
N VAL A 170 25.74 28.52 -2.00
CA VAL A 170 25.84 29.95 -1.74
C VAL A 170 25.43 30.31 -0.32
N ALA A 171 24.30 29.77 0.13
CA ALA A 171 23.80 29.96 1.50
C ALA A 171 24.80 29.49 2.55
N TYR A 172 25.38 28.32 2.36
CA TYR A 172 26.37 27.74 3.25
C TYR A 172 27.65 28.61 3.29
N LYS A 173 28.15 29.03 2.15
CA LYS A 173 29.36 29.88 2.07
C LYS A 173 29.15 31.25 2.70
N LYS A 174 27.92 31.79 2.69
CA LYS A 174 27.63 33.13 3.27
C LYS A 174 27.29 33.06 4.76
N TRP A 175 26.58 32.04 5.21
CA TRP A 175 25.96 32.01 6.56
C TRP A 175 26.08 30.67 7.30
N GLY A 176 26.55 29.61 6.65
CA GLY A 176 26.75 28.33 7.27
C GLY A 176 28.09 28.20 7.96
N SER A 177 28.20 27.26 8.87
CA SER A 177 29.49 26.77 9.39
C SER A 177 29.45 25.25 9.48
N LYS A 178 30.64 24.65 9.42
CA LYS A 178 30.77 23.21 9.53
C LYS A 178 30.21 22.70 10.87
N GLU A 179 30.54 23.41 11.94
CA GLU A 179 30.13 23.07 13.30
C GLU A 179 28.59 23.11 13.46
N ALA A 180 27.93 24.12 12.88
CA ALA A 180 26.48 24.27 12.93
C ALA A 180 25.78 23.15 12.12
N VAL A 181 26.29 22.84 10.93
CA VAL A 181 25.74 21.78 10.08
C VAL A 181 25.99 20.38 10.69
N GLU A 182 27.14 20.13 11.28
CA GLU A 182 27.43 18.86 11.98
C GLU A 182 26.57 18.68 13.23
N LYS A 183 26.21 19.78 13.91
CA LYS A 183 25.37 19.76 15.11
C LYS A 183 23.89 19.60 14.79
N ASP A 184 23.36 20.45 13.91
CA ASP A 184 21.92 20.61 13.69
C ASP A 184 21.45 19.98 12.34
N GLY A 185 22.37 19.42 11.55
CA GLY A 185 22.09 18.63 10.36
C GLY A 185 21.21 19.35 9.33
N ILE A 186 20.14 18.68 8.92
CA ILE A 186 19.22 19.18 7.88
C ILE A 186 18.45 20.43 8.32
N GLN A 187 18.29 20.66 9.63
CA GLN A 187 17.63 21.85 10.17
C GLN A 187 18.45 23.09 9.89
N GLU A 188 19.79 23.02 10.06
CA GLU A 188 20.68 24.11 9.71
C GLU A 188 20.70 24.36 8.19
N LEU A 189 20.75 23.29 7.38
CA LEU A 189 20.68 23.42 5.92
C LEU A 189 19.37 24.13 5.49
N MET A 190 18.25 23.77 6.10
CA MET A 190 16.97 24.43 5.83
C MET A 190 16.96 25.88 6.29
N ARG A 191 17.50 26.19 7.46
CA ARG A 191 17.60 27.57 7.99
C ARG A 191 18.36 28.49 7.03
N ILE A 192 19.53 28.06 6.56
CA ILE A 192 20.32 28.87 5.63
C ILE A 192 19.70 28.95 4.24
N TYR A 193 18.99 27.89 3.80
CA TYR A 193 18.26 27.87 2.53
C TYR A 193 17.07 28.85 2.52
N VAL A 194 16.29 28.91 3.60
CA VAL A 194 15.22 29.92 3.77
C VAL A 194 15.81 31.30 3.79
N LYS A 195 16.89 31.50 4.54
CA LYS A 195 17.61 32.81 4.57
C LYS A 195 18.09 33.24 3.18
N PHE A 196 18.54 32.28 2.34
CA PHE A 196 18.91 32.61 0.96
C PHE A 196 17.74 33.22 0.19
N HIS A 197 16.55 32.64 0.30
CA HIS A 197 15.37 33.13 -0.40
C HIS A 197 14.95 34.51 0.12
N ASP A 198 14.91 34.68 1.43
CA ASP A 198 14.56 35.96 2.06
C ASP A 198 15.51 37.09 1.65
N GLU A 199 16.80 36.81 1.62
CA GLU A 199 17.81 37.83 1.24
C GLU A 199 17.80 38.09 -0.28
N ALA A 200 17.59 37.07 -1.10
CA ALA A 200 17.51 37.25 -2.55
C ALA A 200 16.26 38.05 -2.96
N GLU A 201 15.13 37.91 -2.24
CA GLU A 201 13.92 38.69 -2.46
C GLU A 201 14.08 40.14 -1.99
N LYS A 202 14.70 40.37 -0.81
CA LYS A 202 14.93 41.71 -0.25
C LYS A 202 16.00 42.50 -1.01
N HIS A 203 16.98 41.81 -1.57
CA HIS A 203 18.17 42.38 -2.17
C HIS A 203 18.44 41.85 -3.59
N PRO A 204 17.53 42.09 -4.56
CA PRO A 204 17.68 41.59 -5.93
C PRO A 204 18.95 42.12 -6.62
N GLU A 205 19.46 43.25 -6.19
CA GLU A 205 20.73 43.84 -6.68
C GLU A 205 21.96 42.95 -6.42
N LEU A 206 21.89 42.05 -5.43
CA LEU A 206 22.97 41.11 -5.10
C LEU A 206 23.10 39.95 -6.09
N LYS A 207 22.11 39.76 -6.98
CA LYS A 207 22.08 38.70 -8.01
C LYS A 207 22.44 37.33 -7.48
N MET A 208 21.95 36.99 -6.29
CA MET A 208 22.26 35.74 -5.60
C MET A 208 21.78 34.49 -6.38
N ASP A 209 20.70 34.61 -7.13
CA ASP A 209 20.24 33.53 -8.01
C ASP A 209 21.20 33.28 -9.18
N ASP A 210 21.89 34.32 -9.69
CA ASP A 210 22.91 34.14 -10.73
C ASP A 210 24.16 33.46 -10.14
N GLU A 211 24.58 33.81 -8.93
CA GLU A 211 25.66 33.13 -8.20
C GLU A 211 25.31 31.64 -7.97
N ALA A 212 24.09 31.36 -7.59
CA ALA A 212 23.59 29.97 -7.40
C ALA A 212 23.60 29.15 -8.70
N ARG A 213 23.23 29.78 -9.84
CA ARG A 213 23.33 29.12 -11.15
C ARG A 213 24.78 28.80 -11.51
N LEU A 214 25.72 29.69 -11.22
CA LEU A 214 27.16 29.44 -11.46
C LEU A 214 27.66 28.26 -10.63
N TRP A 215 27.25 28.14 -9.36
CA TRP A 215 27.61 27.00 -8.54
C TRP A 215 26.99 25.69 -9.05
N PHE A 216 25.77 25.72 -9.57
CA PHE A 216 25.19 24.57 -10.20
C PHE A 216 25.89 24.16 -11.49
N VAL A 217 26.31 25.12 -12.32
CA VAL A 217 27.15 24.85 -13.51
C VAL A 217 28.48 24.22 -13.10
N LYS A 218 29.14 24.70 -12.06
CA LYS A 218 30.34 24.07 -11.50
C LYS A 218 30.12 22.63 -11.09
N MET A 219 29.00 22.33 -10.44
CA MET A 219 28.64 20.93 -10.12
C MET A 219 28.53 20.08 -11.40
N GLN A 220 27.91 20.60 -12.46
CA GLN A 220 27.76 19.89 -13.73
C GLN A 220 29.11 19.68 -14.44
N GLU A 221 30.05 20.60 -14.30
CA GLU A 221 31.41 20.54 -14.87
C GLU A 221 32.38 19.69 -14.02
N GLY A 222 31.93 19.20 -12.86
CA GLY A 222 32.75 18.32 -12.01
C GLY A 222 33.70 19.08 -11.07
N ASP A 223 33.42 20.35 -10.73
CA ASP A 223 34.22 21.11 -9.76
C ASP A 223 34.29 20.40 -8.41
N GLU A 224 35.49 20.17 -7.91
CA GLU A 224 35.76 19.39 -6.70
C GLU A 224 35.12 20.00 -5.44
N GLU A 225 35.17 21.33 -5.27
CA GLU A 225 34.56 21.99 -4.12
C GLU A 225 33.03 21.86 -4.16
N ALA A 226 32.43 22.10 -5.32
CA ALA A 226 30.99 22.04 -5.51
C ALA A 226 30.46 20.62 -5.25
N LEU A 227 31.13 19.60 -5.79
CA LEU A 227 30.73 18.19 -5.60
C LEU A 227 30.99 17.71 -4.17
N THR A 228 32.05 18.20 -3.51
CA THR A 228 32.32 17.83 -2.09
C THR A 228 31.23 18.39 -1.18
N LEU A 229 30.81 19.63 -1.36
CA LEU A 229 29.73 20.25 -0.60
C LEU A 229 28.39 19.55 -0.87
N TRP A 230 28.07 19.30 -2.15
CA TRP A 230 26.88 18.57 -2.53
C TRP A 230 26.83 17.17 -1.90
N LYS A 231 27.93 16.41 -1.96
CA LYS A 231 28.01 15.08 -1.37
C LYS A 231 27.82 15.11 0.14
N TRP A 232 28.40 16.09 0.81
CA TRP A 232 28.22 16.26 2.24
C TRP A 232 26.76 16.56 2.63
N PHE A 233 26.07 17.45 1.90
CA PHE A 233 24.66 17.73 2.10
C PHE A 233 23.78 16.50 1.81
N TYR A 234 24.15 15.73 0.80
CA TYR A 234 23.51 14.45 0.48
C TYR A 234 23.63 13.47 1.65
N ASP A 235 24.83 13.25 2.17
CA ASP A 235 25.09 12.28 3.24
C ASP A 235 24.35 12.65 4.55
N ILE A 236 24.27 13.94 4.87
CA ILE A 236 23.48 14.42 6.01
C ILE A 236 22.00 14.12 5.80
N SER A 237 21.49 14.36 4.60
CA SER A 237 20.06 14.17 4.29
C SER A 237 19.67 12.70 4.31
N ILE A 238 20.50 11.82 3.74
CA ILE A 238 20.26 10.37 3.75
C ILE A 238 20.20 9.84 5.18
N LYS A 239 21.15 10.21 6.03
CA LYS A 239 21.17 9.80 7.43
C LYS A 239 19.90 10.21 8.18
N GLU A 240 19.37 11.37 7.89
CA GLU A 240 18.11 11.85 8.47
C GLU A 240 16.91 11.02 7.94
N PHE A 241 16.85 10.78 6.63
CA PHE A 241 15.77 10.01 6.02
C PHE A 241 15.77 8.55 6.50
N GLU A 242 16.94 7.92 6.58
CA GLU A 242 17.08 6.54 7.07
C GLU A 242 16.55 6.40 8.50
N ARG A 243 16.77 7.39 9.36
CA ARG A 243 16.23 7.40 10.73
C ARG A 243 14.68 7.39 10.72
N VAL A 244 14.06 8.20 9.86
CA VAL A 244 12.58 8.22 9.74
C VAL A 244 12.07 6.93 9.09
N TYR A 245 12.77 6.39 8.10
CA TYR A 245 12.41 5.11 7.48
C TYR A 245 12.51 3.96 8.47
N GLU A 246 13.52 3.96 9.35
CA GLU A 246 13.64 2.98 10.44
C GLU A 246 12.44 3.06 11.39
N MET A 247 12.00 4.27 11.78
CA MET A 247 10.79 4.45 12.60
C MET A 247 9.55 3.90 11.92
N LEU A 248 9.41 4.07 10.60
CA LEU A 248 8.27 3.57 9.80
C LEU A 248 8.40 2.10 9.39
N GLY A 249 9.53 1.44 9.69
CA GLY A 249 9.80 0.07 9.23
C GLY A 249 9.92 -0.07 7.71
N VAL A 250 10.38 0.99 7.02
CA VAL A 250 10.52 1.05 5.56
C VAL A 250 11.98 0.87 5.14
N LYS A 251 12.20 0.09 4.10
CA LYS A 251 13.53 -0.14 3.51
C LYS A 251 13.44 -0.04 2.00
N PHE A 252 14.54 0.39 1.38
CA PHE A 252 14.69 0.45 -0.07
C PHE A 252 15.83 -0.45 -0.53
N ASP A 253 15.66 -1.04 -1.73
CA ASP A 253 16.70 -1.89 -2.34
C ASP A 253 17.72 -1.04 -3.08
N ALA A 254 17.31 0.13 -3.60
CA ALA A 254 18.21 1.06 -4.27
C ALA A 254 17.85 2.53 -4.02
N TYR A 255 18.90 3.34 -3.91
CA TYR A 255 18.86 4.80 -3.90
C TYR A 255 19.45 5.31 -5.22
N THR A 256 18.61 5.47 -6.23
CA THR A 256 18.99 5.99 -7.55
C THR A 256 18.26 7.30 -7.80
N GLY A 257 18.82 8.39 -7.23
CA GLY A 257 18.29 9.73 -7.36
C GLY A 257 18.50 10.34 -8.75
N GLU A 258 18.11 11.59 -8.88
CA GLU A 258 18.23 12.34 -10.12
C GLU A 258 19.68 12.42 -10.64
N SER A 259 20.66 12.59 -9.72
CA SER A 259 22.08 12.68 -10.05
C SER A 259 22.63 11.42 -10.72
N PHE A 260 22.09 10.25 -10.36
CA PHE A 260 22.52 8.95 -10.91
C PHE A 260 22.32 8.86 -12.43
N TYR A 261 21.40 9.63 -12.99
CA TYR A 261 21.04 9.56 -14.42
C TYR A 261 21.71 10.63 -15.28
N ASN A 262 22.47 11.56 -14.69
CA ASN A 262 23.04 12.71 -15.41
C ASN A 262 23.90 12.30 -16.62
N ASP A 263 24.75 11.30 -16.46
CA ASP A 263 25.64 10.78 -17.51
C ASP A 263 24.96 9.85 -18.55
N LYS A 264 23.67 9.59 -18.36
CA LYS A 264 22.90 8.62 -19.17
C LYS A 264 21.87 9.30 -20.07
N MET A 265 21.53 10.58 -19.81
CA MET A 265 20.48 11.29 -20.54
C MET A 265 20.83 11.57 -22.00
N ASP A 266 22.11 11.84 -22.31
CA ASP A 266 22.56 12.14 -23.68
C ASP A 266 22.26 10.99 -24.65
N ALA A 267 22.41 9.74 -24.20
CA ALA A 267 22.11 8.57 -25.01
C ALA A 267 20.61 8.52 -25.37
N VAL A 268 19.73 8.88 -24.45
CA VAL A 268 18.27 8.94 -24.68
C VAL A 268 17.91 10.06 -25.64
N VAL A 269 18.51 11.25 -25.48
CA VAL A 269 18.32 12.35 -26.41
C VAL A 269 18.78 11.96 -27.83
N GLN A 270 19.91 11.26 -27.93
CA GLN A 270 20.42 10.80 -29.23
C GLN A 270 19.47 9.78 -29.87
N GLU A 271 18.96 8.83 -29.08
CA GLU A 271 17.98 7.85 -29.57
C GLU A 271 16.70 8.51 -30.08
N LEU A 272 16.19 9.53 -29.37
CA LEU A 272 15.03 10.30 -29.81
C LEU A 272 15.29 11.05 -31.14
N LYS A 273 16.51 11.56 -31.36
CA LYS A 273 16.93 12.17 -32.62
C LYS A 273 17.00 11.15 -33.75
N ASP A 274 17.65 10.02 -33.53
CA ASP A 274 17.83 8.97 -34.53
C ASP A 274 16.48 8.37 -35.00
N LYS A 275 15.49 8.35 -34.09
CA LYS A 275 14.11 7.97 -34.38
C LYS A 275 13.24 9.09 -34.98
N ASN A 276 13.81 10.28 -35.22
CA ASN A 276 13.10 11.47 -35.74
C ASN A 276 11.86 11.86 -34.90
N LEU A 277 11.93 11.68 -33.57
CA LEU A 277 10.83 12.01 -32.67
C LEU A 277 10.93 13.44 -32.12
N LEU A 278 12.11 14.07 -32.17
CA LEU A 278 12.31 15.43 -31.69
C LEU A 278 11.91 16.47 -32.74
N LYS A 279 11.13 17.46 -32.32
CA LYS A 279 10.76 18.66 -33.08
C LYS A 279 11.18 19.89 -32.33
N GLU A 280 11.63 20.92 -33.04
CA GLU A 280 11.88 22.24 -32.44
C GLU A 280 10.54 23.00 -32.30
N SER A 281 10.29 23.53 -31.11
CA SER A 281 9.15 24.39 -30.82
C SER A 281 9.59 25.52 -29.90
N GLU A 282 9.45 26.76 -30.38
CA GLU A 282 9.81 27.97 -29.64
C GLU A 282 11.26 27.97 -29.06
N GLY A 283 12.19 27.32 -29.75
CA GLY A 283 13.60 27.18 -29.34
C GLY A 283 13.87 26.04 -28.34
N ALA A 284 12.88 25.23 -28.01
CA ALA A 284 13.04 24.01 -27.20
C ALA A 284 12.83 22.75 -28.07
N MET A 285 13.36 21.61 -27.63
CA MET A 285 13.11 20.33 -28.30
C MET A 285 12.01 19.57 -27.59
N ILE A 286 11.00 19.16 -28.33
CA ILE A 286 9.81 18.48 -27.83
C ILE A 286 9.56 17.17 -28.57
N VAL A 287 8.79 16.27 -27.95
CA VAL A 287 8.09 15.17 -28.64
C VAL A 287 6.62 15.55 -28.77
N ASP A 288 6.12 15.54 -30.00
CA ASP A 288 4.74 15.85 -30.31
C ASP A 288 3.80 14.71 -29.87
N LEU A 289 2.74 15.07 -29.13
CA LEU A 289 1.73 14.15 -28.60
C LEU A 289 0.29 14.57 -29.00
N GLU A 290 0.14 15.38 -30.04
CA GLU A 290 -1.16 15.86 -30.51
C GLU A 290 -2.09 14.70 -30.94
N ASP A 291 -1.53 13.63 -31.50
CA ASP A 291 -2.24 12.40 -31.85
C ASP A 291 -2.87 11.66 -30.66
N LYS A 292 -2.46 12.03 -29.44
CA LYS A 292 -2.97 11.51 -28.16
C LYS A 292 -3.80 12.56 -27.39
N ASN A 293 -4.12 13.70 -28.00
CA ASN A 293 -4.78 14.84 -27.36
C ASN A 293 -4.05 15.32 -26.09
N MET A 294 -2.73 15.27 -26.08
CA MET A 294 -1.88 15.75 -25.00
C MET A 294 -0.99 16.92 -25.47
N PRO A 295 -0.66 17.86 -24.58
CA PRO A 295 0.41 18.81 -24.84
C PRO A 295 1.73 18.10 -25.15
N PRO A 296 2.63 18.72 -25.92
CA PRO A 296 3.92 18.12 -26.26
C PRO A 296 4.76 17.84 -25.00
N CYS A 297 5.53 16.75 -25.05
CA CYS A 297 6.49 16.43 -23.99
C CYS A 297 7.80 17.20 -24.24
N LEU A 298 8.18 18.03 -23.30
CA LEU A 298 9.39 18.85 -23.38
C LEU A 298 10.62 18.03 -22.96
N ILE A 299 11.59 17.91 -23.84
CA ILE A 299 12.81 17.09 -23.67
C ILE A 299 14.04 17.96 -23.36
N ILE A 300 14.27 19.02 -24.15
CA ILE A 300 15.40 19.92 -23.98
C ILE A 300 14.89 21.37 -23.97
N ARG A 301 15.32 22.16 -22.98
CA ARG A 301 14.99 23.58 -22.88
C ARG A 301 15.74 24.42 -23.90
N LYS A 302 15.33 25.69 -24.06
CA LYS A 302 16.00 26.69 -24.91
C LYS A 302 17.48 26.92 -24.60
N ASP A 303 17.86 26.75 -23.34
CA ASP A 303 19.24 26.86 -22.87
C ASP A 303 20.09 25.60 -23.04
N GLY A 304 19.52 24.54 -23.69
CA GLY A 304 20.19 23.28 -23.94
C GLY A 304 20.10 22.28 -22.77
N GLY A 305 19.54 22.68 -21.64
CA GLY A 305 19.40 21.80 -20.47
C GLY A 305 18.31 20.75 -20.65
N THR A 306 18.55 19.53 -20.20
CA THR A 306 17.54 18.45 -20.12
C THR A 306 16.53 18.73 -19.00
N LEU A 307 15.35 18.11 -19.10
CA LEU A 307 14.24 18.30 -18.19
C LEU A 307 13.87 17.02 -17.45
N TYR A 308 12.89 17.14 -16.55
CA TYR A 308 12.37 16.01 -15.75
C TYR A 308 11.95 14.84 -16.62
N ALA A 309 11.21 15.07 -17.72
CA ALA A 309 10.77 13.99 -18.61
C ALA A 309 11.94 13.21 -19.21
N THR A 310 13.03 13.89 -19.61
CA THR A 310 14.22 13.22 -20.14
C THR A 310 14.85 12.29 -19.11
N ARG A 311 14.92 12.74 -17.85
CA ARG A 311 15.46 11.98 -16.74
C ARG A 311 14.57 10.77 -16.42
N ASP A 312 13.24 10.95 -16.38
CA ASP A 312 12.29 9.89 -16.10
C ASP A 312 12.32 8.80 -17.18
N ILE A 313 12.39 9.20 -18.46
CA ILE A 313 12.58 8.26 -19.58
C ILE A 313 13.90 7.50 -19.41
N THR A 314 14.97 8.20 -19.07
CA THR A 314 16.29 7.58 -18.82
C THR A 314 16.24 6.59 -17.67
N ALA A 315 15.57 6.95 -16.57
CA ALA A 315 15.38 6.08 -15.43
C ALA A 315 14.56 4.83 -15.78
N ALA A 316 13.48 4.97 -16.55
CA ALA A 316 12.65 3.84 -16.98
C ALA A 316 13.43 2.87 -17.89
N LEU A 317 14.20 3.38 -18.85
CA LEU A 317 15.06 2.57 -19.71
C LEU A 317 16.14 1.84 -18.89
N TYR A 318 16.78 2.53 -17.95
CA TYR A 318 17.78 1.93 -17.05
C TYR A 318 17.15 0.82 -16.20
N ARG A 319 15.99 1.08 -15.58
CA ARG A 319 15.28 0.11 -14.75
C ARG A 319 14.85 -1.12 -15.54
N LYS A 320 14.35 -0.93 -16.77
CA LYS A 320 14.00 -2.07 -17.64
C LYS A 320 15.22 -2.92 -17.97
N LYS A 321 16.33 -2.28 -18.32
CA LYS A 321 17.60 -2.98 -18.63
C LYS A 321 18.17 -3.72 -17.40
N THR A 322 18.09 -3.10 -16.22
CA THR A 322 18.72 -3.62 -14.99
C THR A 322 17.89 -4.70 -14.33
N TYR A 323 16.59 -4.47 -14.17
CA TYR A 323 15.69 -5.33 -13.39
C TYR A 323 14.81 -6.22 -14.25
N ASN A 324 14.74 -5.98 -15.57
CA ASN A 324 13.85 -6.69 -16.50
C ASN A 324 12.41 -6.83 -15.96
N PHE A 325 11.86 -5.75 -15.42
CA PHE A 325 10.57 -5.75 -14.72
C PHE A 325 9.40 -6.19 -15.60
N ASP A 326 8.41 -6.84 -14.97
CA ASP A 326 7.06 -7.08 -15.53
C ASP A 326 6.12 -5.90 -15.25
N LYS A 327 6.41 -5.13 -14.20
CA LYS A 327 5.71 -3.87 -13.88
C LYS A 327 6.69 -2.90 -13.25
N CYS A 328 6.54 -1.62 -13.60
CA CYS A 328 7.23 -0.53 -12.91
C CYS A 328 6.19 0.47 -12.41
N ILE A 329 6.05 0.57 -11.10
CA ILE A 329 5.05 1.37 -10.42
C ILE A 329 5.70 2.66 -9.92
N TYR A 330 5.10 3.80 -10.25
CA TYR A 330 5.52 5.13 -9.82
C TYR A 330 4.46 5.73 -8.91
N LEU A 331 4.83 5.99 -7.66
CA LEU A 331 3.92 6.50 -6.65
C LEU A 331 4.16 7.99 -6.40
N THR A 332 3.37 8.84 -7.02
CA THR A 332 3.49 10.31 -6.91
C THR A 332 2.13 10.98 -6.71
N ALA A 333 2.14 12.30 -6.44
CA ALA A 333 0.91 13.04 -6.23
C ALA A 333 0.07 13.17 -7.51
N LEU A 334 -1.23 13.38 -7.35
CA LEU A 334 -2.24 13.39 -8.41
C LEU A 334 -1.97 14.45 -9.50
N ASP A 335 -1.32 15.56 -9.15
CA ASP A 335 -0.96 16.64 -10.06
C ASP A 335 0.08 16.23 -11.11
N GLN A 336 0.78 15.12 -10.91
CA GLN A 336 1.76 14.57 -11.84
C GLN A 336 1.15 13.69 -12.97
N ASN A 337 -0.17 13.48 -12.98
CA ASN A 337 -0.83 12.59 -13.95
C ASN A 337 -0.46 12.90 -15.40
N LEU A 338 -0.50 14.18 -15.80
CA LEU A 338 -0.18 14.58 -17.18
C LEU A 338 1.29 14.29 -17.51
N HIS A 339 2.19 14.61 -16.60
CA HIS A 339 3.62 14.35 -16.76
C HIS A 339 3.91 12.88 -17.03
N PHE A 340 3.35 11.97 -16.21
CA PHE A 340 3.53 10.53 -16.41
C PHE A 340 2.90 10.05 -17.72
N ALA A 341 1.70 10.50 -18.05
CA ALA A 341 1.05 10.14 -19.32
C ALA A 341 1.89 10.56 -20.54
N GLN A 342 2.50 11.76 -20.50
CA GLN A 342 3.34 12.26 -21.59
C GLN A 342 4.58 11.42 -21.80
N TRP A 343 5.40 11.18 -20.79
CA TRP A 343 6.65 10.46 -20.99
C TRP A 343 6.45 8.95 -21.17
N PHE A 344 5.37 8.34 -20.65
CA PHE A 344 5.00 6.96 -21.02
C PHE A 344 4.72 6.85 -22.52
N GLU A 345 4.00 7.83 -23.08
CA GLU A 345 3.72 7.85 -24.51
C GLU A 345 4.98 8.13 -25.35
N VAL A 346 5.96 8.89 -24.83
CA VAL A 346 7.26 9.04 -25.50
C VAL A 346 7.97 7.68 -25.60
N ILE A 347 7.99 6.88 -24.53
CA ILE A 347 8.57 5.51 -24.55
C ILE A 347 7.83 4.63 -25.58
N HIS A 348 6.50 4.75 -25.67
CA HIS A 348 5.73 4.08 -26.71
C HIS A 348 6.16 4.50 -28.12
N LYS A 349 6.27 5.80 -28.37
CA LYS A 349 6.73 6.35 -29.67
C LYS A 349 8.18 5.96 -29.98
N MET A 350 9.00 5.72 -28.97
CA MET A 350 10.34 5.15 -29.12
C MET A 350 10.32 3.68 -29.60
N GLY A 351 9.15 3.03 -29.62
CA GLY A 351 8.97 1.65 -30.07
C GLY A 351 9.17 0.59 -29.00
N TYR A 352 9.05 0.95 -27.72
CA TYR A 352 9.16 0.02 -26.60
C TYR A 352 7.77 -0.49 -26.17
N ASP A 353 7.43 -1.72 -26.51
CA ASP A 353 6.13 -2.34 -26.20
C ASP A 353 5.85 -2.48 -24.69
N TRP A 354 6.90 -2.53 -23.88
CA TRP A 354 6.80 -2.60 -22.42
C TRP A 354 6.35 -1.28 -21.74
N TYR A 355 6.10 -0.21 -22.51
CA TYR A 355 5.49 1.02 -21.95
C TYR A 355 4.17 0.73 -21.24
N LYS A 356 3.48 -0.35 -21.59
CA LYS A 356 2.22 -0.82 -20.96
C LYS A 356 2.44 -1.31 -19.53
N ASP A 357 3.66 -1.66 -19.18
CA ASP A 357 4.06 -2.14 -17.87
C ASP A 357 4.42 -0.99 -16.91
N LEU A 358 4.49 0.25 -17.43
CA LEU A 358 4.68 1.46 -16.64
C LEU A 358 3.34 1.90 -16.05
N ILE A 359 3.30 2.08 -14.74
CA ILE A 359 2.06 2.32 -14.01
C ILE A 359 2.25 3.52 -13.09
N HIS A 360 1.55 4.62 -13.36
CA HIS A 360 1.43 5.70 -12.39
C HIS A 360 0.34 5.38 -11.38
N VAL A 361 0.67 5.46 -10.09
CA VAL A 361 -0.25 5.26 -8.98
C VAL A 361 -0.39 6.58 -8.22
N PRO A 362 -1.33 7.43 -8.61
CA PRO A 362 -1.50 8.74 -8.00
C PRO A 362 -2.12 8.65 -6.61
N PHE A 363 -1.79 9.62 -5.75
CA PHE A 363 -2.40 9.79 -4.44
C PHE A 363 -2.78 11.25 -4.17
N GLY A 364 -3.79 11.46 -3.30
CA GLY A 364 -4.24 12.77 -2.85
C GLY A 364 -3.31 13.37 -1.78
N LEU A 365 -3.58 14.59 -1.36
CA LEU A 365 -2.76 15.33 -0.41
C LEU A 365 -3.11 15.01 1.05
N VAL A 366 -2.17 15.29 1.97
CA VAL A 366 -2.40 15.32 3.40
C VAL A 366 -2.53 16.78 3.85
N SER A 367 -3.52 17.03 4.70
CA SER A 367 -3.67 18.31 5.40
C SER A 367 -3.84 18.07 6.90
N LEU A 368 -3.55 19.08 7.69
CA LEU A 368 -3.86 19.10 9.12
C LEU A 368 -5.20 19.81 9.35
N ASP A 369 -5.91 19.50 10.44
CA ASP A 369 -7.12 20.24 10.87
C ASP A 369 -6.84 21.75 10.99
N SER A 370 -5.59 22.16 11.30
CA SER A 370 -5.15 23.55 11.39
C SER A 370 -4.90 24.24 10.03
N GLY A 371 -5.06 23.53 8.89
CA GLY A 371 -4.87 24.05 7.54
C GLY A 371 -3.87 23.28 6.68
N LYS A 372 -3.60 23.77 5.46
CA LYS A 372 -2.66 23.13 4.52
C LYS A 372 -1.22 23.21 5.03
N LEU A 373 -0.49 22.10 4.90
CA LEU A 373 0.96 22.05 5.07
C LEU A 373 1.62 22.97 4.05
N SER A 374 2.11 24.13 4.48
CA SER A 374 2.79 25.08 3.59
C SER A 374 4.29 25.05 3.83
N THR A 375 5.05 24.58 2.85
CA THR A 375 6.53 24.60 2.87
C THR A 375 7.12 25.98 2.61
N ARG A 376 6.34 26.92 2.03
CA ARG A 376 6.82 28.25 1.63
C ARG A 376 6.99 29.24 2.78
N HIS A 377 6.37 29.03 3.92
CA HIS A 377 6.37 29.95 5.07
C HIS A 377 6.97 29.35 6.36
N GLY A 378 7.76 28.26 6.27
CA GLY A 378 8.51 27.74 7.41
C GLY A 378 7.73 26.92 8.45
N HIS A 379 6.41 26.75 8.30
CA HIS A 379 5.60 25.92 9.18
C HIS A 379 5.37 24.53 8.58
N VAL A 380 6.41 23.70 8.62
CA VAL A 380 6.35 22.31 8.15
C VAL A 380 6.35 21.41 9.35
N VAL A 381 5.35 20.53 9.45
CA VAL A 381 5.33 19.48 10.49
C VAL A 381 6.29 18.37 10.05
N LEU A 382 7.37 18.21 10.81
CA LEU A 382 8.34 17.15 10.58
C LEU A 382 7.68 15.79 10.82
N MET A 383 8.05 14.82 9.99
CA MET A 383 7.53 13.46 10.14
C MET A 383 7.90 12.86 11.49
N GLU A 384 9.14 13.05 11.92
CA GLU A 384 9.62 12.54 13.20
C GLU A 384 8.85 13.13 14.38
N ASP A 385 8.57 14.44 14.36
CA ASP A 385 7.78 15.09 15.42
C ASP A 385 6.37 14.51 15.50
N LEU A 386 5.76 14.26 14.33
CA LEU A 386 4.45 13.61 14.25
C LEU A 386 4.47 12.21 14.86
N LEU A 387 5.45 11.38 14.49
CA LEU A 387 5.58 10.01 14.99
C LEU A 387 5.87 10.00 16.50
N ASN A 388 6.77 10.85 16.97
CA ASN A 388 7.08 10.98 18.39
C ASN A 388 5.85 11.43 19.20
N GLN A 389 5.08 12.38 18.68
CA GLN A 389 3.85 12.81 19.32
C GLN A 389 2.81 11.69 19.37
N ALA A 390 2.66 10.90 18.29
CA ALA A 390 1.78 9.73 18.28
C ALA A 390 2.18 8.71 19.34
N CYS A 391 3.47 8.43 19.49
CA CYS A 391 3.99 7.54 20.53
C CYS A 391 3.73 8.09 21.94
N ALA A 392 3.96 9.39 22.18
CA ALA A 392 3.76 10.02 23.46
C ALA A 392 2.27 10.01 23.90
N GLU A 393 1.35 10.36 22.98
CA GLU A 393 -0.08 10.32 23.26
C GLU A 393 -0.58 8.88 23.49
N THR A 394 -0.08 7.92 22.71
CA THR A 394 -0.41 6.50 22.92
C THR A 394 0.10 6.01 24.29
N LYS A 395 1.33 6.39 24.67
CA LYS A 395 1.87 6.07 26.00
C LYS A 395 1.00 6.60 27.13
N ARG A 396 0.55 7.85 27.04
CA ARG A 396 -0.37 8.45 27.99
C ARG A 396 -1.68 7.66 28.12
N ILE A 397 -2.28 7.28 26.99
CA ILE A 397 -3.52 6.46 26.98
C ILE A 397 -3.28 5.09 27.65
N ILE A 398 -2.16 4.45 27.35
CA ILE A 398 -1.79 3.16 27.97
C ILE A 398 -1.60 3.32 29.49
N GLU A 399 -0.94 4.37 29.94
CA GLU A 399 -0.71 4.63 31.36
C GLU A 399 -2.02 4.87 32.13
N GLU A 400 -3.01 5.49 31.49
CA GLU A 400 -4.34 5.71 32.07
C GLU A 400 -5.16 4.40 32.14
N LYS A 401 -5.14 3.59 31.06
CA LYS A 401 -5.98 2.39 30.95
C LYS A 401 -5.37 1.14 31.55
N ASN A 402 -4.05 0.97 31.44
CA ASN A 402 -3.31 -0.20 31.89
C ASN A 402 -1.97 0.20 32.55
N PRO A 403 -2.00 0.78 33.76
CA PRO A 403 -0.80 1.29 34.42
C PRO A 403 0.25 0.22 34.76
N ASN A 404 -0.12 -1.05 34.76
CA ASN A 404 0.77 -2.18 35.10
C ASN A 404 1.32 -2.89 33.87
N LEU A 405 1.04 -2.41 32.65
CA LEU A 405 1.54 -3.01 31.42
C LEU A 405 3.09 -2.95 31.40
N GLU A 406 3.75 -4.05 31.13
CA GLU A 406 5.19 -4.11 30.90
C GLU A 406 5.52 -3.56 29.49
N ASN A 407 6.75 -3.06 29.30
CA ASN A 407 7.26 -2.56 28.02
C ASN A 407 6.38 -1.48 27.35
N LYS A 408 5.74 -0.60 28.15
CA LYS A 408 4.83 0.45 27.66
C LYS A 408 5.40 1.31 26.54
N GLU A 409 6.71 1.61 26.60
CA GLU A 409 7.37 2.46 25.59
C GLU A 409 7.39 1.78 24.22
N GLU A 410 7.76 0.51 24.19
CA GLU A 410 7.79 -0.25 22.94
C GLU A 410 6.37 -0.44 22.38
N ILE A 411 5.42 -0.79 23.23
CA ILE A 411 4.01 -0.94 22.82
C ILE A 411 3.43 0.41 22.35
N ALA A 412 3.74 1.50 23.05
CA ALA A 412 3.31 2.84 22.63
C ALA A 412 3.90 3.25 21.26
N LYS A 413 5.13 2.85 20.98
CA LYS A 413 5.76 3.05 19.68
C LYS A 413 5.05 2.25 18.59
N GLN A 414 4.85 0.94 18.79
CA GLN A 414 4.17 0.06 17.84
C GLN A 414 2.74 0.54 17.53
N VAL A 415 2.00 0.95 18.55
CA VAL A 415 0.61 1.40 18.41
C VAL A 415 0.53 2.81 17.85
N GLY A 416 1.36 3.74 18.31
CA GLY A 416 1.37 5.13 17.85
C GLY A 416 1.76 5.24 16.37
N ILE A 417 2.85 4.60 15.97
CA ILE A 417 3.29 4.55 14.56
C ILE A 417 2.26 3.79 13.72
N GLY A 418 1.78 2.65 14.23
CA GLY A 418 0.72 1.87 13.58
C GLY A 418 -0.55 2.67 13.31
N ALA A 419 -0.96 3.53 14.26
CA ALA A 419 -2.10 4.41 14.11
C ALA A 419 -1.91 5.42 12.96
N VAL A 420 -0.73 6.04 12.86
CA VAL A 420 -0.38 6.97 11.77
C VAL A 420 -0.46 6.28 10.41
N ILE A 421 0.20 5.13 10.28
CA ILE A 421 0.22 4.34 9.03
C ILE A 421 -1.20 3.88 8.66
N PHE A 422 -1.93 3.31 9.61
CA PHE A 422 -3.27 2.77 9.36
C PHE A 422 -4.26 3.86 8.96
N ASN A 423 -4.22 5.03 9.62
CA ASN A 423 -5.10 6.15 9.29
C ASN A 423 -4.92 6.62 7.84
N ASP A 424 -3.69 6.66 7.32
CA ASP A 424 -3.46 6.97 5.93
C ASP A 424 -3.97 5.87 5.00
N LEU A 425 -3.60 4.62 5.26
CA LEU A 425 -3.91 3.47 4.41
C LEU A 425 -5.39 3.03 4.45
N TYR A 426 -6.17 3.44 5.45
CA TYR A 426 -7.60 3.17 5.53
C TYR A 426 -8.40 3.97 4.49
N ASN A 427 -7.91 5.14 4.14
CA ASN A 427 -8.49 5.99 3.12
C ASN A 427 -8.13 5.50 1.71
N THR A 428 -9.07 5.64 0.77
CA THR A 428 -8.76 5.43 -0.65
C THR A 428 -7.65 6.39 -1.06
N ARG A 429 -6.56 5.88 -1.65
CA ARG A 429 -5.34 6.63 -1.93
C ARG A 429 -5.53 7.94 -2.71
N ILE A 430 -6.51 8.01 -3.62
CA ILE A 430 -6.78 9.22 -4.42
C ILE A 430 -7.49 10.34 -3.65
N LYS A 431 -8.04 10.06 -2.47
CA LYS A 431 -8.71 11.08 -1.65
C LYS A 431 -7.69 11.83 -0.80
N ASP A 432 -7.93 13.12 -0.61
CA ASP A 432 -7.20 13.89 0.38
C ASP A 432 -7.52 13.40 1.80
N VAL A 433 -6.52 13.41 2.67
CA VAL A 433 -6.63 12.96 4.05
C VAL A 433 -6.42 14.15 4.98
N VAL A 434 -7.39 14.36 5.88
CA VAL A 434 -7.24 15.32 6.97
C VAL A 434 -6.79 14.55 8.21
N PHE A 435 -5.64 14.93 8.73
CA PHE A 435 -5.04 14.30 9.90
C PHE A 435 -5.68 14.82 11.19
N SER A 436 -6.20 13.92 12.01
CA SER A 436 -6.83 14.23 13.30
C SER A 436 -6.38 13.25 14.38
N TRP A 437 -5.77 13.77 15.44
CA TRP A 437 -5.29 12.99 16.59
C TRP A 437 -6.41 12.20 17.25
N GLU A 438 -7.56 12.82 17.48
CA GLU A 438 -8.70 12.21 18.16
C GLU A 438 -9.22 10.97 17.39
N ARG A 439 -9.31 11.08 16.06
CA ARG A 439 -9.78 9.96 15.23
C ARG A 439 -8.75 8.85 15.15
N MET A 440 -7.49 9.20 14.92
CA MET A 440 -6.42 8.26 14.64
C MET A 440 -6.06 7.38 15.83
N LEU A 441 -6.03 7.96 17.04
CA LEU A 441 -5.69 7.27 18.28
C LEU A 441 -6.90 6.68 19.02
N ASN A 442 -8.06 6.65 18.39
CA ASN A 442 -9.24 6.03 18.97
C ASN A 442 -9.09 4.51 18.98
N PHE A 443 -9.35 3.90 20.15
CA PHE A 443 -9.35 2.44 20.33
C PHE A 443 -10.70 1.79 19.99
N ASP A 444 -11.69 2.58 19.62
CA ASP A 444 -12.99 2.14 19.16
C ASP A 444 -13.21 2.59 17.71
N GLY A 445 -13.73 1.72 16.87
CA GLY A 445 -14.06 2.04 15.48
C GLY A 445 -13.05 1.55 14.44
N GLU A 446 -12.88 2.32 13.36
CA GLU A 446 -12.15 1.88 12.15
C GLU A 446 -10.70 2.38 12.16
N THR A 447 -9.93 2.00 13.17
CA THR A 447 -8.58 2.51 13.44
C THR A 447 -7.53 1.41 13.58
N GLY A 448 -6.25 1.78 13.43
CA GLY A 448 -5.13 0.89 13.69
C GLY A 448 -5.13 0.34 15.12
N PRO A 449 -5.21 1.21 16.16
CA PRO A 449 -5.29 0.78 17.55
C PRO A 449 -6.42 -0.20 17.84
N TYR A 450 -7.59 -0.06 17.19
CA TYR A 450 -8.70 -1.02 17.34
C TYR A 450 -8.33 -2.40 16.82
N VAL A 451 -7.71 -2.50 15.64
CA VAL A 451 -7.27 -3.77 15.05
C VAL A 451 -6.14 -4.39 15.88
N GLN A 452 -5.15 -3.59 16.30
CA GLN A 452 -4.04 -4.03 17.14
C GLN A 452 -4.53 -4.51 18.52
N TYR A 453 -5.48 -3.79 19.13
CA TYR A 453 -6.08 -4.22 20.39
C TYR A 453 -6.86 -5.53 20.26
N THR A 454 -7.56 -5.73 19.13
CA THR A 454 -8.26 -6.99 18.84
C THR A 454 -7.26 -8.15 18.72
N HIS A 455 -6.12 -7.93 18.05
CA HIS A 455 -5.02 -8.90 18.01
C HIS A 455 -4.46 -9.21 19.41
N ALA A 456 -4.14 -8.19 20.20
CA ALA A 456 -3.64 -8.37 21.57
C ALA A 456 -4.64 -9.11 22.48
N ARG A 457 -5.95 -8.83 22.33
CA ARG A 457 -7.03 -9.58 23.00
C ARG A 457 -6.99 -11.07 22.63
N ALA A 458 -6.88 -11.38 21.35
CA ALA A 458 -6.76 -12.78 20.89
C ALA A 458 -5.52 -13.46 21.48
N CYS A 459 -4.37 -12.79 21.52
CA CYS A 459 -3.16 -13.27 22.18
C CYS A 459 -3.39 -13.54 23.67
N SER A 460 -4.05 -12.63 24.38
CA SER A 460 -4.35 -12.77 25.82
C SER A 460 -5.27 -13.96 26.11
N ILE A 461 -6.27 -14.20 25.26
CA ILE A 461 -7.19 -15.36 25.38
C ILE A 461 -6.40 -16.65 25.24
N LEU A 462 -5.56 -16.77 24.21
CA LEU A 462 -4.74 -17.96 23.97
C LEU A 462 -3.74 -18.19 25.12
N LYS A 463 -3.08 -17.15 25.59
CA LYS A 463 -2.16 -17.23 26.75
C LYS A 463 -2.86 -17.73 28.01
N ARG A 464 -4.08 -17.28 28.27
CA ARG A 464 -4.90 -17.71 29.43
C ARG A 464 -5.46 -19.14 29.28
N ALA A 465 -5.63 -19.59 28.04
CA ALA A 465 -6.06 -20.96 27.74
C ALA A 465 -4.94 -22.00 27.94
N GLY A 466 -3.68 -21.57 27.99
CA GLY A 466 -2.49 -22.40 27.89
C GLY A 466 -2.12 -22.65 26.42
N GLU A 467 -1.40 -23.72 26.14
CA GLU A 467 -1.11 -24.14 24.74
C GLU A 467 -2.24 -25.03 24.25
N PRO A 468 -3.21 -24.50 23.44
CA PRO A 468 -4.32 -25.31 22.95
C PRO A 468 -3.82 -26.35 21.94
N ASP A 469 -4.28 -27.60 22.11
CA ASP A 469 -4.06 -28.66 21.14
C ASP A 469 -5.16 -28.60 20.08
N PHE A 470 -4.75 -28.46 18.82
CA PHE A 470 -5.67 -28.40 17.67
C PHE A 470 -5.69 -29.70 16.85
N SER A 471 -5.29 -30.83 17.42
CA SER A 471 -5.26 -32.11 16.73
C SER A 471 -6.66 -32.76 16.55
N ASP A 472 -7.60 -32.44 17.44
CA ASP A 472 -8.96 -32.98 17.42
C ASP A 472 -9.97 -31.90 17.79
N ILE A 473 -10.47 -31.17 16.77
CA ILE A 473 -11.40 -30.06 16.93
C ILE A 473 -12.81 -30.49 16.57
N HIS A 474 -13.73 -30.30 17.49
CA HIS A 474 -15.17 -30.53 17.27
C HIS A 474 -15.82 -29.28 16.61
N PHE A 475 -15.71 -29.18 15.29
CA PHE A 475 -16.22 -28.03 14.52
C PHE A 475 -17.73 -27.86 14.57
N GLU A 476 -18.49 -28.91 14.92
CA GLU A 476 -19.94 -28.87 15.14
C GLU A 476 -20.34 -27.87 16.24
N ALA A 477 -19.40 -27.55 17.15
CA ALA A 477 -19.59 -26.54 18.18
C ALA A 477 -19.63 -25.12 17.63
N LEU A 478 -19.25 -24.89 16.34
CA LEU A 478 -19.23 -23.60 15.67
C LEU A 478 -20.43 -23.40 14.73
N SER A 479 -21.63 -23.77 15.18
CA SER A 479 -22.87 -23.70 14.40
C SER A 479 -23.58 -22.33 14.45
N ASP A 480 -23.08 -21.39 15.27
CA ASP A 480 -23.66 -20.06 15.42
C ASP A 480 -23.25 -19.09 14.29
N GLU A 481 -24.06 -18.04 14.09
CA GLU A 481 -23.83 -17.06 13.02
C GLU A 481 -22.56 -16.23 13.24
N ALA A 482 -22.18 -15.95 14.48
CA ALA A 482 -21.00 -15.13 14.76
C ALA A 482 -19.72 -15.89 14.39
N SER A 483 -19.65 -17.20 14.66
CA SER A 483 -18.55 -18.07 14.22
C SER A 483 -18.46 -18.12 12.70
N LEU A 484 -19.59 -18.27 12.01
CA LEU A 484 -19.64 -18.33 10.55
C LEU A 484 -19.22 -16.99 9.92
N ASP A 485 -19.66 -15.86 10.47
CA ASP A 485 -19.29 -14.52 9.97
C ASP A 485 -17.76 -14.31 10.05
N VAL A 486 -17.10 -14.75 11.14
CA VAL A 486 -15.65 -14.72 11.25
C VAL A 486 -14.99 -15.62 10.19
N CYS A 487 -15.43 -16.86 10.06
CA CYS A 487 -14.87 -17.81 9.09
C CYS A 487 -14.96 -17.27 7.64
N LYS A 488 -16.09 -16.67 7.25
CA LYS A 488 -16.25 -16.06 5.92
C LYS A 488 -15.25 -14.93 5.64
N LEU A 489 -14.96 -14.12 6.66
CA LEU A 489 -13.96 -13.06 6.53
C LEU A 489 -12.54 -13.62 6.47
N LEU A 490 -12.23 -14.67 7.24
CA LEU A 490 -10.93 -15.34 7.17
C LEU A 490 -10.70 -15.98 5.79
N GLU A 491 -11.72 -16.67 5.24
CA GLU A 491 -11.65 -17.27 3.89
C GLU A 491 -11.40 -16.22 2.80
N ALA A 492 -12.01 -15.05 2.90
CA ALA A 492 -11.87 -13.98 1.91
C ALA A 492 -10.49 -13.29 1.93
N PHE A 493 -9.70 -13.47 2.99
CA PHE A 493 -8.45 -12.71 3.18
C PHE A 493 -7.42 -12.90 2.05
N PRO A 494 -7.12 -14.12 1.55
CA PRO A 494 -6.20 -14.30 0.42
C PRO A 494 -6.63 -13.54 -0.84
N ASP A 495 -7.93 -13.51 -1.13
CA ASP A 495 -8.44 -12.79 -2.31
C ASP A 495 -8.41 -11.27 -2.11
N LYS A 496 -8.53 -10.78 -0.85
CA LYS A 496 -8.34 -9.35 -0.56
C LYS A 496 -6.90 -8.91 -0.78
N ILE A 497 -5.92 -9.75 -0.53
CA ILE A 497 -4.51 -9.47 -0.86
C ILE A 497 -4.33 -9.33 -2.38
N LYS A 498 -4.87 -10.28 -3.16
CA LYS A 498 -4.84 -10.23 -4.64
C LYS A 498 -5.55 -8.98 -5.18
N ASP A 499 -6.72 -8.65 -4.63
CA ASP A 499 -7.50 -7.45 -4.97
C ASP A 499 -6.71 -6.17 -4.69
N ALA A 500 -6.05 -6.08 -3.54
CA ALA A 500 -5.23 -4.95 -3.16
C ALA A 500 -4.04 -4.76 -4.12
N ALA A 501 -3.37 -5.84 -4.52
CA ALA A 501 -2.30 -5.80 -5.52
C ALA A 501 -2.82 -5.38 -6.90
N ALA A 502 -3.92 -5.97 -7.37
CA ALA A 502 -4.49 -5.66 -8.68
C ALA A 502 -4.92 -4.19 -8.80
N LYS A 503 -5.52 -3.65 -7.73
CA LYS A 503 -5.97 -2.26 -7.64
C LYS A 503 -4.86 -1.29 -7.19
N ARG A 504 -3.74 -1.81 -6.67
CA ARG A 504 -2.69 -1.02 -6.01
C ARG A 504 -3.27 -0.14 -4.91
N GLU A 505 -4.15 -0.74 -4.11
CA GLU A 505 -5.00 -0.03 -3.14
C GLU A 505 -4.94 -0.71 -1.77
N PRO A 506 -4.03 -0.31 -0.88
CA PRO A 506 -3.90 -0.90 0.46
C PRO A 506 -5.17 -0.80 1.32
N SER A 507 -6.07 0.16 1.03
CA SER A 507 -7.33 0.31 1.78
C SER A 507 -8.26 -0.90 1.66
N VAL A 508 -8.05 -1.78 0.70
CA VAL A 508 -8.75 -3.06 0.60
C VAL A 508 -8.39 -3.96 1.78
N VAL A 509 -7.10 -4.00 2.15
CA VAL A 509 -6.61 -4.79 3.30
C VAL A 509 -7.06 -4.16 4.61
N THR A 510 -6.84 -2.85 4.82
CA THR A 510 -7.20 -2.19 6.09
C THR A 510 -8.67 -2.35 6.44
N ARG A 511 -9.57 -2.13 5.47
CA ARG A 511 -11.02 -2.29 5.67
C ARG A 511 -11.39 -3.73 5.99
N HIS A 512 -10.72 -4.68 5.37
CA HIS A 512 -10.96 -6.09 5.64
C HIS A 512 -10.52 -6.49 7.05
N LEU A 513 -9.38 -5.98 7.53
CA LEU A 513 -8.92 -6.21 8.91
C LEU A 513 -9.89 -5.61 9.93
N VAL A 514 -10.44 -4.43 9.66
CA VAL A 514 -11.51 -3.84 10.51
C VAL A 514 -12.73 -4.76 10.55
N ALA A 515 -13.17 -5.28 9.41
CA ALA A 515 -14.31 -6.20 9.35
C ALA A 515 -14.05 -7.48 10.16
N ILE A 516 -12.85 -8.07 10.06
CA ILE A 516 -12.45 -9.23 10.88
C ILE A 516 -12.48 -8.87 12.36
N ALA A 517 -11.91 -7.73 12.75
CA ALA A 517 -11.87 -7.30 14.15
C ALA A 517 -13.28 -7.07 14.71
N GLN A 518 -14.19 -6.45 13.95
CA GLN A 518 -15.59 -6.24 14.34
C GLN A 518 -16.33 -7.57 14.51
N ALA A 519 -16.20 -8.47 13.54
CA ALA A 519 -16.83 -9.80 13.61
C ALA A 519 -16.30 -10.62 14.79
N PHE A 520 -14.98 -10.59 15.02
CA PHE A 520 -14.37 -11.27 16.15
C PHE A 520 -14.80 -10.69 17.51
N ASN A 521 -14.89 -9.38 17.65
CA ASN A 521 -15.36 -8.76 18.89
C ASN A 521 -16.82 -9.13 19.19
N LYS A 522 -17.68 -9.23 18.16
CA LYS A 522 -19.03 -9.77 18.29
C LYS A 522 -19.02 -11.24 18.71
N PHE A 523 -18.23 -12.07 18.02
CA PHE A 523 -18.07 -13.49 18.37
C PHE A 523 -17.62 -13.65 19.83
N TYR A 524 -16.63 -12.88 20.28
CA TYR A 524 -16.12 -12.92 21.65
C TYR A 524 -17.16 -12.50 22.70
N HIS A 525 -18.00 -11.52 22.36
CA HIS A 525 -19.09 -11.08 23.23
C HIS A 525 -20.19 -12.14 23.36
N ASP A 526 -20.59 -12.72 22.25
CA ASP A 526 -21.74 -13.62 22.19
C ASP A 526 -21.38 -15.06 22.63
N ASN A 527 -20.10 -15.42 22.60
CA ASN A 527 -19.61 -16.78 22.84
C ASN A 527 -18.58 -16.83 23.98
N PRO A 528 -18.94 -17.31 25.18
CA PRO A 528 -17.95 -17.59 26.24
C PRO A 528 -16.88 -18.58 25.72
N ILE A 529 -15.59 -18.25 25.85
CA ILE A 529 -14.51 -19.08 25.32
C ILE A 529 -13.90 -19.95 26.45
N LEU A 530 -13.31 -19.31 27.44
CA LEU A 530 -12.53 -20.02 28.48
C LEU A 530 -13.38 -20.80 29.47
N SER A 531 -14.63 -20.40 29.68
CA SER A 531 -15.58 -21.05 30.60
C SER A 531 -16.47 -22.10 29.94
N SER A 532 -16.31 -22.37 28.63
CA SER A 532 -17.06 -23.39 27.92
C SER A 532 -16.53 -24.80 28.20
N GLU A 533 -17.36 -25.81 27.91
CA GLU A 533 -16.98 -27.23 27.94
C GLU A 533 -15.76 -27.47 27.03
N PRO A 534 -14.90 -28.45 27.33
CA PRO A 534 -13.61 -28.65 26.67
C PRO A 534 -13.66 -28.65 25.13
N GLU A 535 -14.61 -29.40 24.54
CA GLU A 535 -14.79 -29.52 23.10
C GLU A 535 -15.18 -28.17 22.46
N VAL A 536 -16.15 -27.47 23.05
CA VAL A 536 -16.62 -26.15 22.60
C VAL A 536 -15.50 -25.11 22.77
N ARG A 537 -14.77 -25.18 23.88
CA ARG A 537 -13.64 -24.29 24.17
C ARG A 537 -12.55 -24.45 23.11
N GLN A 538 -12.19 -25.68 22.75
CA GLN A 538 -11.17 -25.98 21.77
C GLN A 538 -11.55 -25.45 20.39
N ALA A 539 -12.78 -25.68 19.93
CA ALA A 539 -13.27 -25.15 18.67
C ALA A 539 -13.26 -23.60 18.63
N ARG A 540 -13.68 -22.95 19.72
CA ARG A 540 -13.65 -21.48 19.84
C ARG A 540 -12.21 -20.93 19.90
N LEU A 541 -11.28 -21.63 20.53
CA LEU A 541 -9.87 -21.28 20.52
C LEU A 541 -9.23 -21.38 19.14
N ALA A 542 -9.69 -22.29 18.28
CA ALA A 542 -9.26 -22.36 16.88
C ALA A 542 -9.68 -21.10 16.11
N VAL A 543 -10.88 -20.55 16.36
CA VAL A 543 -11.30 -19.25 15.81
C VAL A 543 -10.39 -18.12 16.31
N VAL A 544 -10.10 -18.07 17.63
CA VAL A 544 -9.23 -17.04 18.22
C VAL A 544 -7.83 -17.09 17.61
N PHE A 545 -7.25 -18.28 17.48
CA PHE A 545 -5.94 -18.48 16.87
C PHE A 545 -5.91 -17.99 15.42
N SER A 546 -6.93 -18.35 14.66
CA SER A 546 -7.04 -17.98 13.23
C SER A 546 -7.18 -16.46 13.05
N VAL A 547 -7.99 -15.82 13.88
CA VAL A 547 -8.11 -14.34 13.87
C VAL A 547 -6.80 -13.68 14.26
N LYS A 548 -6.14 -14.13 15.34
CA LYS A 548 -4.79 -13.63 15.72
C LYS A 548 -3.85 -13.72 14.53
N THR A 549 -3.76 -14.86 13.89
CA THR A 549 -2.84 -15.12 12.78
C THR A 549 -3.11 -14.20 11.59
N VAL A 550 -4.36 -14.06 11.17
CA VAL A 550 -4.73 -13.24 10.00
C VAL A 550 -4.60 -11.75 10.30
N LEU A 551 -4.97 -11.28 11.50
CA LEU A 551 -4.77 -9.87 11.86
C LEU A 551 -3.29 -9.50 11.91
N LYS A 552 -2.43 -10.34 12.52
CA LYS A 552 -0.97 -10.14 12.53
C LYS A 552 -0.42 -10.05 11.11
N LYS A 553 -0.80 -11.00 10.25
CA LYS A 553 -0.37 -11.05 8.86
C LYS A 553 -0.82 -9.80 8.08
N GLY A 554 -2.08 -9.45 8.18
CA GLY A 554 -2.63 -8.29 7.47
C GLY A 554 -2.01 -6.97 7.92
N LEU A 555 -1.74 -6.78 9.23
CA LEU A 555 -1.01 -5.61 9.74
C LEU A 555 0.42 -5.57 9.18
N ALA A 556 1.12 -6.71 9.15
CA ALA A 556 2.47 -6.80 8.58
C ALA A 556 2.53 -6.42 7.10
N LEU A 557 1.51 -6.79 6.28
CA LEU A 557 1.38 -6.38 4.88
C LEU A 557 1.24 -4.86 4.70
N LEU A 558 0.77 -4.18 5.75
CA LEU A 558 0.64 -2.72 5.78
C LEU A 558 1.88 -2.02 6.38
N GLY A 559 2.88 -2.78 6.81
CA GLY A 559 4.05 -2.26 7.52
C GLY A 559 3.76 -1.88 8.98
N ILE A 560 2.73 -2.48 9.59
CA ILE A 560 2.29 -2.19 10.95
C ILE A 560 2.61 -3.38 11.86
N GLU A 561 3.21 -3.11 13.01
CA GLU A 561 3.46 -4.12 14.02
C GLU A 561 2.19 -4.50 14.78
N ALA A 562 2.11 -5.76 15.19
CA ALA A 562 0.98 -6.31 15.94
C ALA A 562 1.43 -6.67 17.37
N PRO A 563 1.25 -5.77 18.36
CA PRO A 563 1.62 -6.05 19.74
C PRO A 563 0.79 -7.22 20.31
N GLU A 564 1.44 -8.06 21.12
CA GLU A 564 0.75 -9.20 21.77
C GLU A 564 0.05 -8.79 23.07
N GLN A 565 0.33 -7.59 23.58
CA GLN A 565 -0.26 -7.02 24.79
C GLN A 565 -0.53 -5.53 24.57
N MET A 566 -1.61 -5.03 25.15
CA MET A 566 -1.96 -3.60 25.14
C MET A 566 -2.65 -3.20 26.45
#